data_022f1a04d2d2edab462278d980c44c18
#
_entry.id   022f1a04d2d2edab462278d980c44c18
#
_cell.length_a   1.000
_cell.length_b   1.000
_cell.length_c   1.000
_cell.angle_alpha   90.00
_cell.angle_beta   90.00
_cell.angle_gamma   90.00
#
_symmetry.space_group_name_H-M   'P 1'
#
loop_
_entity.id
_entity.type
_entity.pdbx_description
1 polymer ?
#
loop_
_entity_poly.entity_id
_entity_poly.type
_entity_poly.pdbx_seq_one_letter_code
_entity_poly.pdbx_strand_id
1 'polypeptide(L)'
;MKHTAVLLFLLTSGWCTAAWAGDISGKVTGMKGHSVVYVDTVGGKTFPAPKEHLTMNQKGLLFAPHIMVVQQGATVDFLNSDTVQHNVYWTAIGADKKAGHNMGTWPKGDKRSFTFDKPGVVSLLCNVHPDMSGYIIVSPTPYFAETDDSGNYEIKAVPDGNYTVAVWHEGAKSQSKPVTVAGASTVDFTVAK
;
A
#
# COMPACT_ATOMS: atom_id res chain seq x y z
N MET A 1 -30.09 45.91 -48.41
CA MET A 1 -29.48 46.07 -47.06
C MET A 1 -29.03 44.65 -46.61
N LYS A 2 -27.74 44.38 -46.62
CA LYS A 2 -27.16 43.05 -46.26
C LYS A 2 -26.66 43.16 -44.82
N HIS A 3 -27.27 42.41 -43.88
CA HIS A 3 -26.82 42.33 -42.47
C HIS A 3 -25.75 41.20 -42.37
N THR A 4 -24.54 41.62 -42.11
CA THR A 4 -23.41 40.71 -41.82
C THR A 4 -23.40 40.44 -40.30
N ALA A 5 -23.75 39.22 -39.87
CA ALA A 5 -23.66 38.80 -38.50
C ALA A 5 -22.17 38.41 -38.19
N VAL A 6 -21.56 39.11 -37.29
CA VAL A 6 -20.23 38.77 -36.74
C VAL A 6 -20.41 37.77 -35.60
N LEU A 7 -19.97 36.57 -35.79
CA LEU A 7 -19.96 35.52 -34.76
C LEU A 7 -18.68 35.70 -33.90
N LEU A 8 -18.87 36.13 -32.65
CA LEU A 8 -17.79 36.28 -31.69
C LEU A 8 -17.49 34.92 -31.02
N PHE A 9 -16.38 34.28 -31.41
CA PHE A 9 -15.91 33.08 -30.75
C PHE A 9 -15.25 33.46 -29.42
N LEU A 10 -15.88 33.15 -28.30
CA LEU A 10 -15.29 33.23 -26.95
C LEU A 10 -14.37 32.01 -26.75
N LEU A 11 -13.08 32.21 -26.88
CA LEU A 11 -12.04 31.25 -26.47
C LEU A 11 -12.00 31.21 -24.95
N THR A 12 -12.63 30.21 -24.33
CA THR A 12 -12.43 29.89 -22.91
C THR A 12 -11.08 29.20 -22.74
N SER A 13 -10.05 29.95 -22.36
CA SER A 13 -8.79 29.40 -21.93
C SER A 13 -9.00 28.65 -20.60
N GLY A 14 -9.14 27.33 -20.69
CA GLY A 14 -9.12 26.45 -19.53
C GLY A 14 -7.74 26.52 -18.88
N TRP A 15 -7.65 27.18 -17.73
CA TRP A 15 -6.45 27.15 -16.90
C TRP A 15 -6.33 25.74 -16.32
N CYS A 16 -5.41 24.96 -16.89
CA CYS A 16 -4.95 23.71 -16.29
C CYS A 16 -4.15 24.11 -15.05
N THR A 17 -4.73 24.06 -13.86
CA THR A 17 -3.98 24.20 -12.61
C THR A 17 -3.06 23.00 -12.52
N ALA A 18 -1.75 23.20 -12.74
CA ALA A 18 -0.77 22.19 -12.42
C ALA A 18 -0.91 21.87 -10.92
N ALA A 19 -1.35 20.65 -10.60
CA ALA A 19 -1.33 20.18 -9.23
C ALA A 19 0.15 20.06 -8.84
N TRP A 20 0.60 20.88 -7.94
CA TRP A 20 1.94 20.77 -7.36
C TRP A 20 1.95 19.49 -6.53
N ALA A 21 3.06 18.79 -6.57
CA ALA A 21 3.29 17.56 -5.82
C ALA A 21 4.64 17.65 -5.13
N GLY A 22 4.70 17.15 -3.93
CA GLY A 22 5.92 17.07 -3.14
C GLY A 22 6.26 15.65 -2.75
N ASP A 23 7.39 15.48 -2.10
CA ASP A 23 7.84 14.21 -1.59
C ASP A 23 7.79 14.23 -0.06
N ILE A 24 7.44 13.09 0.54
CA ILE A 24 7.51 12.88 1.98
C ILE A 24 8.67 11.91 2.22
N SER A 25 9.68 12.37 2.94
CA SER A 25 10.82 11.55 3.34
C SER A 25 10.93 11.47 4.86
N GLY A 26 11.77 10.59 5.35
CA GLY A 26 12.03 10.49 6.78
C GLY A 26 12.74 9.21 7.17
N LYS A 27 12.82 9.00 8.49
CA LYS A 27 13.46 7.83 9.07
C LYS A 27 12.56 7.18 10.11
N VAL A 28 12.50 5.85 10.07
CA VAL A 28 11.87 5.02 11.11
C VAL A 28 12.99 4.42 11.95
N THR A 29 12.92 4.62 13.26
CA THR A 29 13.91 4.14 14.25
C THR A 29 13.23 3.35 15.37
N GLY A 30 14.01 2.77 16.29
CA GLY A 30 13.53 2.12 17.50
C GLY A 30 13.50 0.60 17.43
N MET A 31 13.22 -0.01 16.30
CA MET A 31 13.25 -1.47 16.11
C MET A 31 14.04 -1.83 14.85
N LYS A 32 14.54 -3.07 14.79
CA LYS A 32 15.21 -3.63 13.61
C LYS A 32 14.19 -4.23 12.67
N GLY A 33 14.47 -4.16 11.37
CA GLY A 33 13.63 -4.68 10.30
C GLY A 33 12.96 -3.56 9.51
N HIS A 34 12.22 -3.95 8.49
CA HIS A 34 11.57 -3.02 7.59
C HIS A 34 10.25 -2.52 8.17
N SER A 35 9.94 -1.28 7.88
CA SER A 35 8.66 -0.64 8.18
C SER A 35 7.97 -0.25 6.88
N VAL A 36 6.65 -0.17 6.91
CA VAL A 36 5.86 0.41 5.83
C VAL A 36 5.31 1.75 6.29
N VAL A 37 5.57 2.80 5.50
CA VAL A 37 5.04 4.15 5.72
C VAL A 37 4.10 4.49 4.58
N TYR A 38 2.92 4.99 4.89
CA TYR A 38 1.91 5.29 3.90
C TYR A 38 1.04 6.50 4.29
N VAL A 39 0.49 7.17 3.26
CA VAL A 39 -0.51 8.22 3.45
C VAL A 39 -1.85 7.55 3.68
N ASP A 40 -2.42 7.73 4.88
CA ASP A 40 -3.65 7.05 5.31
C ASP A 40 -4.89 7.58 4.56
N THR A 41 -4.98 8.89 4.37
CA THR A 41 -6.11 9.50 3.66
C THR A 41 -5.67 10.67 2.80
N VAL A 42 -6.26 10.79 1.63
CA VAL A 42 -6.20 11.98 0.78
C VAL A 42 -7.62 12.48 0.63
N GLY A 43 -7.96 13.54 1.36
CA GLY A 43 -9.33 14.04 1.55
C GLY A 43 -10.17 14.03 0.27
N GLY A 44 -11.26 13.28 0.28
CA GLY A 44 -12.26 13.21 -0.79
C GLY A 44 -11.79 12.53 -2.09
N LYS A 45 -10.56 11.95 -2.14
CA LYS A 45 -10.06 11.27 -3.34
C LYS A 45 -10.15 9.75 -3.20
N THR A 46 -10.59 9.11 -4.27
CA THR A 46 -10.48 7.68 -4.49
C THR A 46 -9.45 7.44 -5.60
N PHE A 47 -8.75 6.33 -5.53
CA PHE A 47 -7.71 5.97 -6.49
C PHE A 47 -8.15 4.72 -7.26
N PRO A 48 -7.92 4.66 -8.59
CA PRO A 48 -8.21 3.46 -9.35
C PRO A 48 -7.35 2.30 -8.85
N ALA A 49 -7.93 1.10 -8.83
CA ALA A 49 -7.21 -0.11 -8.49
C ALA A 49 -6.02 -0.33 -9.45
N PRO A 50 -4.86 -0.81 -8.96
CA PRO A 50 -3.75 -1.20 -9.83
C PRO A 50 -4.18 -2.31 -10.78
N LYS A 51 -3.70 -2.24 -12.03
CA LYS A 51 -4.02 -3.25 -13.05
C LYS A 51 -3.07 -4.44 -13.00
N GLU A 52 -1.84 -4.22 -12.55
CA GLU A 52 -0.81 -5.25 -12.47
C GLU A 52 -0.97 -6.05 -11.19
N HIS A 53 -0.81 -7.38 -11.30
CA HIS A 53 -0.77 -8.25 -10.16
C HIS A 53 0.62 -8.25 -9.54
N LEU A 54 0.68 -8.23 -8.23
CA LEU A 54 1.89 -8.47 -7.46
C LEU A 54 1.97 -9.95 -7.09
N THR A 55 3.19 -10.46 -6.87
CA THR A 55 3.37 -11.88 -6.52
C THR A 55 3.92 -12.04 -5.11
N MET A 56 3.17 -12.77 -4.27
CA MET A 56 3.61 -13.31 -3.00
C MET A 56 3.97 -14.78 -3.20
N ASN A 57 5.27 -15.11 -3.16
CA ASN A 57 5.72 -16.48 -3.36
C ASN A 57 5.79 -17.25 -2.03
N GLN A 58 5.62 -18.55 -2.09
CA GLN A 58 5.85 -19.49 -0.99
C GLN A 58 7.05 -20.34 -1.37
N LYS A 59 8.21 -20.07 -0.74
CA LYS A 59 9.48 -20.72 -1.05
C LYS A 59 10.35 -20.86 0.21
N GLY A 60 10.90 -22.05 0.43
CA GLY A 60 11.72 -22.34 1.60
C GLY A 60 10.94 -22.28 2.92
N LEU A 61 9.65 -22.66 2.92
CA LEU A 61 8.72 -22.54 4.05
C LEU A 61 8.53 -21.09 4.53
N LEU A 62 8.64 -20.12 3.62
CA LEU A 62 8.48 -18.69 3.89
C LEU A 62 7.55 -18.04 2.88
N PHE A 63 6.86 -16.98 3.29
CA PHE A 63 6.29 -16.00 2.36
C PHE A 63 7.39 -15.05 1.90
N ALA A 64 7.51 -14.86 0.59
CA ALA A 64 8.53 -14.01 -0.02
C ALA A 64 7.88 -13.04 -1.05
N PRO A 65 7.95 -11.73 -0.78
CA PRO A 65 8.63 -11.08 0.36
C PRO A 65 7.92 -11.35 1.70
N HIS A 66 8.62 -11.21 2.83
CA HIS A 66 8.01 -11.35 4.16
C HIS A 66 6.99 -10.26 4.46
N ILE A 67 7.27 -9.03 4.01
CA ILE A 67 6.39 -7.87 4.06
C ILE A 67 6.13 -7.41 2.63
N MET A 68 4.89 -7.13 2.28
CA MET A 68 4.48 -6.56 1.01
C MET A 68 3.52 -5.40 1.27
N VAL A 69 3.75 -4.25 0.67
CA VAL A 69 2.78 -3.17 0.66
C VAL A 69 2.07 -3.11 -0.68
N VAL A 70 0.75 -2.94 -0.63
CA VAL A 70 -0.10 -2.87 -1.82
C VAL A 70 -1.10 -1.73 -1.69
N GLN A 71 -1.55 -1.16 -2.79
CA GLN A 71 -2.67 -0.24 -2.79
C GLN A 71 -4.00 -1.01 -2.63
N GLN A 72 -4.98 -0.42 -1.98
CA GLN A 72 -6.36 -0.92 -1.95
C GLN A 72 -6.88 -1.19 -3.36
N GLY A 73 -7.51 -2.35 -3.55
CA GLY A 73 -7.96 -2.86 -4.85
C GLY A 73 -6.89 -3.63 -5.63
N ALA A 74 -5.66 -3.73 -5.13
CA ALA A 74 -4.61 -4.53 -5.76
C ALA A 74 -4.92 -6.03 -5.69
N THR A 75 -4.57 -6.74 -6.75
CA THR A 75 -4.61 -8.20 -6.80
C THR A 75 -3.23 -8.77 -6.55
N VAL A 76 -3.15 -9.74 -5.63
CA VAL A 76 -1.93 -10.48 -5.32
C VAL A 76 -2.10 -11.93 -5.75
N ASP A 77 -1.13 -12.41 -6.53
CA ASP A 77 -0.99 -13.81 -6.93
C ASP A 77 -0.11 -14.54 -5.91
N PHE A 78 -0.66 -15.54 -5.25
CA PHE A 78 0.06 -16.40 -4.28
C PHE A 78 0.58 -17.64 -5.00
N LEU A 79 1.87 -17.67 -5.28
CA LEU A 79 2.55 -18.75 -6.00
C LEU A 79 3.20 -19.72 -5.01
N ASN A 80 3.07 -21.03 -5.24
CA ASN A 80 3.85 -22.02 -4.52
C ASN A 80 5.07 -22.50 -5.37
N SER A 81 6.28 -22.13 -4.96
CA SER A 81 7.52 -22.59 -5.58
C SER A 81 8.24 -23.72 -4.81
N ASP A 82 7.70 -24.14 -3.67
CA ASP A 82 8.23 -25.24 -2.89
C ASP A 82 7.81 -26.62 -3.42
N THR A 83 8.52 -27.65 -3.03
CA THR A 83 8.18 -29.05 -3.36
C THR A 83 7.05 -29.62 -2.50
N VAL A 84 6.64 -28.91 -1.46
CA VAL A 84 5.55 -29.28 -0.55
C VAL A 84 4.33 -28.41 -0.80
N GLN A 85 3.18 -28.88 -0.34
CA GLN A 85 1.94 -28.09 -0.41
C GLN A 85 1.95 -26.99 0.65
N HIS A 86 1.38 -25.83 0.31
CA HIS A 86 1.15 -24.74 1.22
C HIS A 86 -0.31 -24.30 1.22
N ASN A 87 -0.70 -23.70 2.34
CA ASN A 87 -1.97 -23.02 2.50
C ASN A 87 -1.73 -21.53 2.72
N VAL A 88 -2.66 -20.68 2.31
CA VAL A 88 -2.66 -19.26 2.66
C VAL A 88 -3.99 -18.90 3.28
N TYR A 89 -3.93 -18.31 4.46
CA TYR A 89 -5.12 -17.78 5.12
C TYR A 89 -4.76 -16.58 6.02
N TRP A 90 -5.79 -15.84 6.37
CA TRP A 90 -5.72 -14.76 7.36
C TRP A 90 -7.05 -14.67 8.11
N THR A 91 -7.03 -14.13 9.32
CA THR A 91 -8.21 -14.08 10.20
C THR A 91 -8.94 -12.74 10.17
N ALA A 92 -8.27 -11.69 9.66
CA ALA A 92 -8.80 -10.32 9.58
C ALA A 92 -8.05 -9.50 8.55
N ILE A 93 -8.62 -8.37 8.13
CA ILE A 93 -7.92 -7.28 7.47
C ILE A 93 -8.04 -6.06 8.40
N GLY A 94 -6.93 -5.59 8.95
CA GLY A 94 -6.95 -4.58 10.01
C GLY A 94 -7.80 -5.03 11.20
N ALA A 95 -8.79 -4.22 11.58
CA ALA A 95 -9.73 -4.54 12.65
C ALA A 95 -10.95 -5.38 12.19
N ASP A 96 -11.15 -5.57 10.87
CA ASP A 96 -12.31 -6.28 10.34
C ASP A 96 -12.11 -7.79 10.35
N LYS A 97 -12.58 -8.44 11.41
CA LYS A 97 -12.57 -9.90 11.55
C LYS A 97 -13.47 -10.63 10.53
N LYS A 98 -14.44 -9.95 9.92
CA LYS A 98 -15.29 -10.54 8.89
C LYS A 98 -14.59 -10.66 7.54
N ALA A 99 -13.47 -9.95 7.36
CA ALA A 99 -12.62 -10.02 6.18
C ALA A 99 -11.58 -11.15 6.23
N GLY A 100 -11.67 -12.05 7.23
CA GLY A 100 -10.88 -13.27 7.27
C GLY A 100 -11.18 -14.17 6.07
N HIS A 101 -10.15 -14.83 5.53
CA HIS A 101 -10.26 -15.66 4.34
C HIS A 101 -9.28 -16.82 4.37
N ASN A 102 -9.66 -17.94 3.77
CA ASN A 102 -8.80 -19.10 3.58
C ASN A 102 -8.82 -19.50 2.10
N MET A 103 -7.70 -19.33 1.43
CA MET A 103 -7.54 -19.64 0.02
C MET A 103 -7.42 -21.15 -0.25
N GLY A 104 -7.32 -21.99 0.80
CA GLY A 104 -7.08 -23.42 0.69
C GLY A 104 -5.61 -23.77 0.47
N THR A 105 -5.36 -25.00 0.07
CA THR A 105 -4.01 -25.59 -0.10
C THR A 105 -3.77 -25.92 -1.56
N TRP A 106 -2.51 -25.74 -2.04
CA TRP A 106 -2.12 -26.07 -3.42
C TRP A 106 -0.66 -26.53 -3.53
N PRO A 107 -0.35 -27.38 -4.54
CA PRO A 107 0.98 -27.90 -4.77
C PRO A 107 1.90 -26.89 -5.47
N LYS A 108 3.16 -27.32 -5.65
CA LYS A 108 4.17 -26.57 -6.41
C LYS A 108 3.70 -26.22 -7.83
N GLY A 109 3.97 -24.99 -8.22
CA GLY A 109 3.69 -24.44 -9.55
C GLY A 109 2.30 -23.84 -9.70
N ASP A 110 1.37 -24.18 -8.81
CA ASP A 110 0.05 -23.58 -8.79
C ASP A 110 0.07 -22.20 -8.14
N LYS A 111 -0.89 -21.38 -8.54
CA LYS A 111 -1.12 -20.07 -7.94
C LYS A 111 -2.61 -19.83 -7.69
N ARG A 112 -2.89 -18.96 -6.72
CA ARG A 112 -4.22 -18.42 -6.48
C ARG A 112 -4.14 -16.92 -6.31
N SER A 113 -5.19 -16.21 -6.71
CA SER A 113 -5.22 -14.75 -6.69
C SER A 113 -6.27 -14.26 -5.70
N PHE A 114 -5.99 -13.14 -5.05
CA PHE A 114 -6.94 -12.44 -4.19
C PHE A 114 -6.81 -10.93 -4.37
N THR A 115 -7.96 -10.23 -4.44
CA THR A 115 -8.02 -8.77 -4.54
C THR A 115 -8.31 -8.19 -3.17
N PHE A 116 -7.43 -7.30 -2.69
CA PHE A 116 -7.53 -6.68 -1.37
C PHE A 116 -8.31 -5.36 -1.44
N ASP A 117 -9.64 -5.44 -1.31
CA ASP A 117 -10.55 -4.28 -1.42
C ASP A 117 -10.65 -3.43 -0.16
N LYS A 118 -10.10 -3.89 0.97
CA LYS A 118 -10.14 -3.20 2.25
C LYS A 118 -8.76 -2.82 2.72
N PRO A 119 -8.53 -1.57 3.16
CA PRO A 119 -7.25 -1.17 3.72
C PRO A 119 -7.02 -1.81 5.10
N GLY A 120 -5.77 -2.01 5.44
CA GLY A 120 -5.36 -2.55 6.74
C GLY A 120 -4.25 -3.59 6.65
N VAL A 121 -3.86 -4.12 7.78
CA VAL A 121 -2.83 -5.15 7.91
C VAL A 121 -3.44 -6.54 7.76
N VAL A 122 -2.84 -7.35 6.92
CA VAL A 122 -3.19 -8.77 6.71
C VAL A 122 -2.01 -9.60 7.21
N SER A 123 -2.21 -10.38 8.27
CA SER A 123 -1.23 -11.36 8.74
C SER A 123 -1.46 -12.67 8.00
N LEU A 124 -0.57 -12.99 7.06
CA LEU A 124 -0.60 -14.25 6.31
C LEU A 124 -0.09 -15.39 7.17
N LEU A 125 -0.80 -16.51 7.13
CA LEU A 125 -0.53 -17.72 7.88
C LEU A 125 -0.67 -18.94 6.98
N CYS A 126 -0.03 -20.05 7.38
CA CYS A 126 -0.14 -21.34 6.71
C CYS A 126 -0.59 -22.44 7.68
N ASN A 127 -1.70 -23.11 7.39
CA ASN A 127 -2.21 -24.22 8.22
C ASN A 127 -1.33 -25.48 8.17
N VAL A 128 -0.52 -25.62 7.11
CA VAL A 128 0.35 -26.79 6.90
C VAL A 128 1.68 -26.63 7.65
N HIS A 129 2.18 -25.40 7.71
CA HIS A 129 3.46 -25.06 8.35
C HIS A 129 3.24 -23.87 9.31
N PRO A 130 2.97 -24.13 10.60
CA PRO A 130 2.56 -23.09 11.57
C PRO A 130 3.55 -21.95 11.79
N ASP A 131 4.84 -22.20 11.55
CA ASP A 131 5.90 -21.19 11.69
C ASP A 131 5.98 -20.23 10.48
N MET A 132 5.23 -20.53 9.40
CA MET A 132 5.24 -19.74 8.18
C MET A 132 4.28 -18.56 8.29
N SER A 133 4.84 -17.36 8.37
CA SER A 133 4.09 -16.10 8.46
C SER A 133 4.63 -15.03 7.53
N GLY A 134 3.80 -14.05 7.21
CA GLY A 134 4.15 -12.86 6.42
C GLY A 134 3.06 -11.80 6.54
N TYR A 135 3.26 -10.66 5.90
CA TYR A 135 2.36 -9.53 6.03
C TYR A 135 2.06 -8.88 4.67
N ILE A 136 0.80 -8.51 4.48
CA ILE A 136 0.40 -7.58 3.42
C ILE A 136 -0.20 -6.35 4.08
N ILE A 137 0.40 -5.19 3.81
CA ILE A 137 -0.11 -3.90 4.25
C ILE A 137 -0.88 -3.29 3.09
N VAL A 138 -2.20 -3.25 3.22
CA VAL A 138 -3.08 -2.66 2.21
C VAL A 138 -3.22 -1.16 2.49
N SER A 139 -2.49 -0.35 1.75
CA SER A 139 -2.58 1.11 1.83
C SER A 139 -3.85 1.62 1.15
N PRO A 140 -4.60 2.54 1.76
CA PRO A 140 -5.79 3.13 1.14
C PRO A 140 -5.46 4.06 -0.04
N THR A 141 -4.18 4.42 -0.21
CA THR A 141 -3.71 5.33 -1.25
C THR A 141 -2.51 4.73 -2.00
N PRO A 142 -2.15 5.23 -3.19
CA PRO A 142 -0.93 4.80 -3.89
C PRO A 142 0.36 5.40 -3.29
N TYR A 143 0.27 6.18 -2.23
CA TYR A 143 1.39 6.90 -1.61
C TYR A 143 1.93 6.13 -0.42
N PHE A 144 2.91 5.28 -0.66
CA PHE A 144 3.55 4.46 0.36
C PHE A 144 5.00 4.15 -0.01
N ALA A 145 5.77 3.77 0.98
CA ALA A 145 7.14 3.28 0.82
C ALA A 145 7.45 2.23 1.90
N GLU A 146 8.34 1.30 1.59
CA GLU A 146 9.03 0.44 2.55
C GLU A 146 10.37 1.10 2.91
N THR A 147 10.79 0.99 4.16
CA THR A 147 12.08 1.53 4.58
C THR A 147 13.22 0.69 4.03
N ASP A 148 14.37 1.33 3.80
CA ASP A 148 15.63 0.66 3.58
C ASP A 148 16.19 0.03 4.88
N ASP A 149 17.32 -0.69 4.80
CA ASP A 149 18.01 -1.32 5.93
C ASP A 149 18.45 -0.30 7.02
N SER A 150 18.57 0.97 6.66
CA SER A 150 18.92 2.07 7.57
C SER A 150 17.68 2.74 8.20
N GLY A 151 16.49 2.31 7.79
CA GLY A 151 15.20 2.85 8.22
C GLY A 151 14.76 4.09 7.45
N ASN A 152 15.45 4.51 6.38
CA ASN A 152 15.02 5.66 5.60
C ASN A 152 13.91 5.27 4.63
N TYR A 153 13.03 6.23 4.32
CA TYR A 153 11.96 6.07 3.34
C TYR A 153 11.71 7.36 2.55
N GLU A 154 11.11 7.21 1.36
CA GLU A 154 10.68 8.32 0.52
C GLU A 154 9.39 7.96 -0.21
N ILE A 155 8.34 8.74 -0.02
CA ILE A 155 7.06 8.66 -0.72
C ILE A 155 7.01 9.81 -1.71
N LYS A 156 6.96 9.50 -3.01
CA LYS A 156 7.09 10.48 -4.10
C LYS A 156 5.74 10.98 -4.61
N ALA A 157 5.78 12.18 -5.16
CA ALA A 157 4.69 12.79 -5.94
C ALA A 157 3.34 12.84 -5.18
N VAL A 158 3.39 13.08 -3.88
CA VAL A 158 2.19 13.31 -3.06
C VAL A 158 1.67 14.71 -3.40
N PRO A 159 0.40 14.89 -3.82
CA PRO A 159 -0.16 16.21 -4.09
C PRO A 159 -0.03 17.14 -2.88
N ASP A 160 0.09 18.45 -3.11
CA ASP A 160 0.10 19.41 -2.02
C ASP A 160 -1.18 19.31 -1.20
N GLY A 161 -1.08 19.38 0.13
CA GLY A 161 -2.21 19.24 1.03
C GLY A 161 -1.84 18.84 2.45
N ASN A 162 -2.88 18.65 3.27
CA ASN A 162 -2.75 18.17 4.65
C ASN A 162 -3.13 16.69 4.70
N TYR A 163 -2.25 15.87 5.26
CA TYR A 163 -2.40 14.42 5.30
C TYR A 163 -2.10 13.85 6.69
N THR A 164 -2.49 12.61 6.86
CA THR A 164 -2.01 11.76 7.96
C THR A 164 -1.10 10.71 7.34
N VAL A 165 0.14 10.64 7.80
CA VAL A 165 1.10 9.59 7.44
C VAL A 165 1.14 8.58 8.57
N ALA A 166 0.94 7.32 8.22
CA ALA A 166 0.98 6.20 9.15
C ALA A 166 2.23 5.35 8.93
N VAL A 167 2.72 4.74 10.01
CA VAL A 167 3.78 3.74 9.98
C VAL A 167 3.31 2.44 10.60
N TRP A 168 3.61 1.35 9.92
CA TRP A 168 3.48 -0.01 10.42
C TRP A 168 4.86 -0.68 10.49
N HIS A 169 5.08 -1.45 11.55
CA HIS A 169 6.26 -2.30 11.73
C HIS A 169 5.85 -3.57 12.44
N GLU A 170 6.43 -4.72 12.04
CA GLU A 170 6.16 -6.00 12.69
C GLU A 170 6.54 -5.95 14.17
N GLY A 171 5.60 -6.34 15.04
CA GLY A 171 5.80 -6.37 16.49
C GLY A 171 5.74 -5.01 17.18
N ALA A 172 5.45 -3.92 16.47
CA ALA A 172 5.25 -2.60 17.06
C ALA A 172 3.78 -2.16 16.97
N LYS A 173 3.40 -1.20 17.82
CA LYS A 173 2.14 -0.49 17.66
C LYS A 173 2.23 0.47 16.49
N SER A 174 1.22 0.45 15.62
CA SER A 174 1.11 1.43 14.53
C SER A 174 1.00 2.84 15.09
N GLN A 175 1.60 3.80 14.39
CA GLN A 175 1.59 5.22 14.74
C GLN A 175 1.19 6.03 13.53
N SER A 176 0.71 7.24 13.75
CA SER A 176 0.44 8.20 12.68
C SER A 176 0.78 9.62 13.10
N LYS A 177 1.12 10.45 12.12
CA LYS A 177 1.44 11.87 12.31
C LYS A 177 0.79 12.71 11.21
N PRO A 178 0.31 13.92 11.55
CA PRO A 178 -0.11 14.87 10.53
C PRO A 178 1.10 15.42 9.77
N VAL A 179 0.92 15.70 8.47
CA VAL A 179 1.92 16.35 7.62
C VAL A 179 1.23 17.32 6.66
N THR A 180 1.86 18.46 6.44
CA THR A 180 1.50 19.36 5.34
C THR A 180 2.53 19.20 4.23
N VAL A 181 2.08 18.79 3.06
CA VAL A 181 2.89 18.69 1.85
C VAL A 181 2.73 19.99 1.06
N ALA A 182 3.84 20.69 0.88
CA ALA A 182 3.99 21.88 0.06
C ALA A 182 5.41 21.85 -0.50
N GLY A 183 5.68 20.98 -1.45
CA GLY A 183 7.01 20.55 -1.84
C GLY A 183 7.55 19.43 -0.94
N ALA A 184 8.87 19.44 -0.66
CA ALA A 184 9.50 18.41 0.18
C ALA A 184 9.08 18.54 1.65
N SER A 185 8.71 17.41 2.28
CA SER A 185 8.33 17.32 3.70
C SER A 185 9.09 16.21 4.37
N THR A 186 9.37 16.34 5.68
CA THR A 186 10.06 15.30 6.45
C THR A 186 9.21 14.85 7.63
N VAL A 187 9.04 13.51 7.79
CA VAL A 187 8.31 12.90 8.91
C VAL A 187 9.09 11.72 9.45
N ASP A 188 9.64 11.84 10.66
CA ASP A 188 10.35 10.74 11.32
C ASP A 188 9.44 9.99 12.30
N PHE A 189 9.68 8.68 12.47
CA PHE A 189 8.98 7.84 13.43
C PHE A 189 9.97 7.13 14.35
N THR A 190 9.52 6.86 15.58
CA THR A 190 10.21 5.96 16.50
C THR A 190 9.22 4.88 16.92
N VAL A 191 9.41 3.64 16.43
CA VAL A 191 8.53 2.51 16.71
C VAL A 191 9.02 1.74 17.92
N ALA A 192 8.08 1.26 18.73
CA ALA A 192 8.32 0.47 19.92
C ALA A 192 7.21 -0.57 20.12
N LYS A 193 7.52 -1.64 20.87
CA LYS A 193 6.55 -2.70 21.24
C LYS A 193 5.40 -2.15 22.08
#